data_3710b9d13f71e59fcbbbc729ad750607
#
_entry.id   3710b9d13f71e59fcbbbc729ad750607
#
_cell.length_a   1.000
_cell.length_b   1.000
_cell.length_c   1.000
_cell.angle_alpha   90.00
_cell.angle_beta   90.00
_cell.angle_gamma   90.00
#
_symmetry.space_group_name_H-M   'P 1'
#
loop_
_entity.id
_entity.type
_entity.pdbx_description
1 polymer ?
#
loop_
_entity_poly.entity_id
_entity_poly.type
_entity_poly.pdbx_seq_one_letter_code
_entity_poly.pdbx_strand_id
1 'polypeptide(L)'
;IGRRDDETPFVVQWFVQQGIEVWSAREGEQRFDNHVDKLLNYIRFWQASGESEKTSIRVRTKHSQMVQEGQYRGGHLPYGYKLEHQGRTNKKNQQVRDLVVDEDEATIVKEIFDLLTNHGYGTNRVAQYLNEKGIKTKRGTSLWRGTSIRAIIDNPIYIGIYHMQGVQSE
;
A
#
# COMPACT_ATOMS: atom_id res chain seq x y z
N ILE A 1 12.74 -17.66 9.74
CA ILE A 1 11.89 -18.40 10.67
C ILE A 1 11.13 -17.39 11.53
N GLY A 2 9.79 -17.40 11.47
CA GLY A 2 8.86 -16.66 12.32
C GLY A 2 9.00 -15.14 12.38
N ARG A 3 7.88 -14.43 12.24
CA ARG A 3 7.82 -12.97 12.47
C ARG A 3 7.38 -12.62 13.90
N ARG A 4 7.09 -13.65 14.71
CA ARG A 4 6.66 -13.50 16.09
C ARG A 4 7.77 -13.97 17.01
N ASP A 5 8.30 -13.04 17.79
CA ASP A 5 9.38 -13.25 18.76
C ASP A 5 8.93 -14.02 19.99
N ASP A 6 7.64 -13.96 20.28
CA ASP A 6 6.98 -14.67 21.38
C ASP A 6 6.80 -16.17 21.10
N GLU A 7 6.47 -16.57 19.86
CA GLU A 7 6.20 -17.96 19.50
C GLU A 7 7.42 -18.70 18.91
N THR A 8 8.24 -18.00 18.12
CA THR A 8 9.33 -18.63 17.35
C THR A 8 10.35 -19.37 18.24
N PRO A 9 10.81 -18.83 19.39
CA PRO A 9 11.76 -19.54 20.26
C PRO A 9 11.20 -20.86 20.77
N PHE A 10 9.93 -20.89 21.14
CA PHE A 10 9.27 -22.10 21.67
C PHE A 10 9.13 -23.18 20.60
N VAL A 11 8.79 -22.80 19.38
CA VAL A 11 8.68 -23.73 18.26
C VAL A 11 10.03 -24.34 17.92
N VAL A 12 11.10 -23.52 17.85
CA VAL A 12 12.46 -24.02 17.58
C VAL A 12 12.94 -24.92 18.71
N GLN A 13 12.71 -24.53 19.97
CA GLN A 13 13.04 -25.34 21.14
C GLN A 13 12.30 -26.68 21.11
N TRP A 14 11.03 -26.69 20.74
CA TRP A 14 10.24 -27.91 20.62
C TRP A 14 10.83 -28.87 19.57
N PHE A 15 11.21 -28.38 18.39
CA PHE A 15 11.88 -29.21 17.36
C PHE A 15 13.17 -29.83 17.89
N VAL A 16 14.01 -29.03 18.56
CA VAL A 16 15.28 -29.53 19.13
C VAL A 16 15.02 -30.59 20.20
N GLN A 17 14.00 -30.42 21.05
CA GLN A 17 13.58 -31.42 22.05
C GLN A 17 13.06 -32.73 21.45
N GLN A 18 12.52 -32.69 20.21
CA GLN A 18 12.13 -33.88 19.46
C GLN A 18 13.31 -34.53 18.70
N GLY A 19 14.54 -34.07 18.92
CA GLY A 19 15.74 -34.58 18.26
C GLY A 19 15.93 -34.08 16.84
N ILE A 20 15.23 -33.01 16.43
CA ILE A 20 15.37 -32.40 15.12
C ILE A 20 16.42 -31.29 15.18
N GLU A 21 17.49 -31.42 14.41
CA GLU A 21 18.51 -30.38 14.31
C GLU A 21 17.96 -29.18 13.51
N VAL A 22 18.06 -27.99 14.11
CA VAL A 22 17.65 -26.73 13.47
C VAL A 22 18.90 -25.91 13.18
N TRP A 23 19.14 -25.60 11.92
CA TRP A 23 20.30 -24.85 11.46
C TRP A 23 19.93 -23.48 10.92
N SER A 24 20.61 -22.44 11.40
CA SER A 24 20.55 -21.10 10.83
C SER A 24 21.71 -20.90 9.87
N ALA A 25 21.46 -20.34 8.68
CA ALA A 25 22.50 -20.03 7.70
C ALA A 25 23.55 -19.01 8.19
N ARG A 26 23.21 -18.21 9.20
CA ARG A 26 24.09 -17.17 9.77
C ARG A 26 24.77 -17.60 11.06
N GLU A 27 24.08 -18.39 11.89
CA GLU A 27 24.41 -18.61 13.30
C GLU A 27 24.76 -20.07 13.59
N GLY A 28 24.62 -20.95 12.57
CA GLY A 28 24.87 -22.37 12.71
C GLY A 28 23.73 -23.11 13.43
N GLU A 29 24.10 -24.19 14.12
CA GLU A 29 23.16 -25.05 14.84
C GLU A 29 22.51 -24.32 16.02
N GLN A 30 21.18 -24.44 16.13
CA GLN A 30 20.41 -23.84 17.21
C GLN A 30 20.27 -24.86 18.35
N ARG A 31 21.10 -24.71 19.41
CA ARG A 31 21.12 -25.61 20.55
C ARG A 31 20.30 -25.03 21.71
N PHE A 32 19.68 -25.94 22.48
CA PHE A 32 18.94 -25.61 23.69
C PHE A 32 19.32 -26.52 24.85
N ASP A 33 20.56 -27.03 24.85
CA ASP A 33 21.03 -28.07 25.78
C ASP A 33 21.18 -27.55 27.20
N ASN A 34 21.60 -26.31 27.36
CA ASN A 34 21.81 -25.68 28.66
C ASN A 34 21.09 -24.32 28.77
N HIS A 35 21.07 -23.74 29.98
CA HIS A 35 20.42 -22.46 30.23
C HIS A 35 21.05 -21.30 29.44
N VAL A 36 22.35 -21.35 29.19
CA VAL A 36 23.07 -20.32 28.46
C VAL A 36 22.66 -20.32 26.98
N ASP A 37 22.61 -21.48 26.34
CA ASP A 37 22.18 -21.63 24.97
C ASP A 37 20.72 -21.18 24.78
N LYS A 38 19.85 -21.53 25.72
CA LYS A 38 18.47 -21.06 25.74
C LYS A 38 18.41 -19.53 25.78
N LEU A 39 19.14 -18.91 26.71
CA LEU A 39 19.15 -17.46 26.87
C LEU A 39 19.70 -16.77 25.61
N LEU A 40 20.80 -17.26 25.05
CA LEU A 40 21.40 -16.72 23.83
C LEU A 40 20.41 -16.79 22.66
N ASN A 41 19.72 -17.90 22.46
CA ASN A 41 18.73 -18.05 21.41
C ASN A 41 17.54 -17.12 21.62
N TYR A 42 17.03 -16.98 22.82
CA TYR A 42 15.97 -16.00 23.13
C TYR A 42 16.39 -14.56 22.82
N ILE A 43 17.60 -14.16 23.20
CA ILE A 43 18.15 -12.83 22.88
C ILE A 43 18.25 -12.61 21.36
N ARG A 44 18.72 -13.62 20.61
CA ARG A 44 18.83 -13.55 19.15
C ARG A 44 17.47 -13.39 18.47
N PHE A 45 16.47 -14.14 18.90
CA PHE A 45 15.10 -14.01 18.37
C PHE A 45 14.51 -12.64 18.68
N TRP A 46 14.72 -12.15 19.92
CA TRP A 46 14.27 -10.81 20.32
C TRP A 46 14.95 -9.69 19.50
N GLN A 47 16.25 -9.78 19.26
CA GLN A 47 16.96 -8.85 18.41
C GLN A 47 16.46 -8.88 16.96
N ALA A 48 16.21 -10.06 16.41
CA ALA A 48 15.67 -10.21 15.05
C ALA A 48 14.28 -9.60 14.91
N SER A 49 13.43 -9.76 15.91
CA SER A 49 12.11 -9.12 15.99
C SER A 49 12.23 -7.59 16.04
N GLY A 50 13.07 -7.07 16.93
CA GLY A 50 13.32 -5.65 17.08
C GLY A 50 13.80 -4.96 15.78
N GLU A 51 14.61 -5.62 14.98
CA GLU A 51 15.03 -5.12 13.65
C GLU A 51 13.85 -5.06 12.66
N SER A 52 12.95 -6.04 12.69
CA SER A 52 11.74 -6.04 11.87
C SER A 52 10.81 -4.89 12.24
N GLU A 53 10.60 -4.66 13.53
CA GLU A 53 9.79 -3.57 14.05
C GLU A 53 10.37 -2.19 13.70
N LYS A 54 11.67 -1.97 13.92
CA LYS A 54 12.37 -0.74 13.53
C LYS A 54 12.24 -0.47 12.03
N THR A 55 12.36 -1.51 11.20
CA THR A 55 12.20 -1.38 9.75
C THR A 55 10.75 -1.00 9.39
N SER A 56 9.76 -1.62 10.04
CA SER A 56 8.35 -1.30 9.84
C SER A 56 8.05 0.16 10.20
N ILE A 57 8.56 0.63 11.34
CA ILE A 57 8.43 2.03 11.78
C ILE A 57 9.07 2.97 10.77
N ARG A 58 10.31 2.71 10.34
CA ARG A 58 11.00 3.55 9.34
C ARG A 58 10.22 3.65 8.02
N VAL A 59 9.70 2.53 7.54
CA VAL A 59 8.89 2.48 6.31
C VAL A 59 7.61 3.28 6.49
N ARG A 60 6.90 3.09 7.60
CA ARG A 60 5.64 3.81 7.90
C ARG A 60 5.90 5.32 8.00
N THR A 61 6.93 5.74 8.75
CA THR A 61 7.31 7.16 8.88
C THR A 61 7.65 7.77 7.52
N LYS A 62 8.43 7.06 6.70
CA LYS A 62 8.77 7.55 5.35
C LYS A 62 7.54 7.70 4.46
N HIS A 63 6.62 6.75 4.54
CA HIS A 63 5.36 6.84 3.80
C HIS A 63 4.48 8.00 4.27
N SER A 64 4.40 8.25 5.59
CA SER A 64 3.70 9.42 6.14
C SER A 64 4.28 10.73 5.63
N GLN A 65 5.61 10.86 5.67
CA GLN A 65 6.29 12.05 5.14
C GLN A 65 5.98 12.29 3.66
N MET A 66 6.02 11.23 2.83
CA MET A 66 5.70 11.35 1.41
C MET A 66 4.27 11.86 1.17
N VAL A 67 3.31 11.39 1.97
CA VAL A 67 1.92 11.84 1.89
C VAL A 67 1.80 13.31 2.32
N GLN A 68 2.42 13.71 3.44
CA GLN A 68 2.43 15.11 3.90
C GLN A 68 3.07 16.06 2.88
N GLU A 69 4.08 15.60 2.14
CA GLU A 69 4.72 16.34 1.06
C GLU A 69 3.92 16.30 -0.26
N GLY A 70 2.71 15.71 -0.27
CA GLY A 70 1.87 15.58 -1.47
C GLY A 70 2.43 14.62 -2.52
N GLN A 71 3.38 13.76 -2.17
CA GLN A 71 4.01 12.84 -3.10
C GLN A 71 3.14 11.60 -3.32
N TYR A 72 2.95 11.22 -4.58
CA TYR A 72 2.27 9.97 -4.90
C TYR A 72 3.14 8.77 -4.52
N ARG A 73 2.60 7.93 -3.65
CA ARG A 73 3.30 6.77 -3.10
C ARG A 73 3.22 5.51 -3.97
N GLY A 74 2.38 5.54 -4.97
CA GLY A 74 2.01 4.36 -5.76
C GLY A 74 0.65 3.81 -5.37
N GLY A 75 0.24 2.75 -6.02
CA GLY A 75 -1.06 2.11 -5.85
C GLY A 75 -1.93 2.27 -7.10
N HIS A 76 -3.24 2.17 -6.90
CA HIS A 76 -4.19 2.34 -8.01
C HIS A 76 -4.30 3.82 -8.40
N LEU A 77 -4.04 4.12 -9.67
CA LEU A 77 -4.12 5.47 -10.20
C LEU A 77 -5.59 5.89 -10.32
N PRO A 78 -6.02 6.99 -9.66
CA PRO A 78 -7.39 7.49 -9.78
C PRO A 78 -7.71 7.91 -11.21
N TYR A 79 -8.96 7.77 -11.62
CA TYR A 79 -9.44 8.29 -12.91
C TYR A 79 -9.38 9.83 -12.90
N GLY A 80 -8.99 10.47 -13.98
CA GLY A 80 -8.77 11.93 -14.02
C GLY A 80 -7.36 12.37 -13.64
N TYR A 81 -6.46 11.41 -13.32
CA TYR A 81 -5.08 11.69 -12.97
C TYR A 81 -4.13 10.80 -13.77
N LYS A 82 -2.95 11.31 -14.08
CA LYS A 82 -1.83 10.60 -14.71
C LYS A 82 -0.54 10.78 -13.92
N LEU A 83 0.45 9.95 -14.21
CA LEU A 83 1.78 10.05 -13.62
C LEU A 83 2.74 10.71 -14.62
N GLU A 84 3.36 11.80 -14.21
CA GLU A 84 4.28 12.56 -15.02
C GLU A 84 5.59 12.87 -14.27
N HIS A 85 6.69 12.98 -15.00
CA HIS A 85 7.97 13.40 -14.44
C HIS A 85 8.02 14.93 -14.37
N GLN A 86 8.02 15.47 -13.16
CA GLN A 86 8.14 16.91 -12.91
C GLN A 86 9.57 17.34 -12.52
N GLY A 87 10.58 16.57 -12.95
CA GLY A 87 11.98 16.87 -12.70
C GLY A 87 12.50 16.48 -11.31
N ARG A 88 11.66 15.88 -10.44
CA ARG A 88 12.12 15.40 -9.14
C ARG A 88 12.91 14.10 -9.27
N THR A 89 13.96 13.98 -8.48
CA THR A 89 14.76 12.76 -8.37
C THR A 89 14.74 12.22 -6.93
N ASN A 90 14.84 10.92 -6.78
CA ASN A 90 15.02 10.29 -5.48
C ASN A 90 16.49 10.35 -5.03
N LYS A 91 16.79 9.87 -3.81
CA LYS A 91 18.16 9.82 -3.27
C LYS A 91 19.13 8.97 -4.11
N LYS A 92 18.64 8.14 -5.02
CA LYS A 92 19.42 7.31 -5.96
C LYS A 92 19.53 7.95 -7.35
N ASN A 93 19.20 9.23 -7.47
CA ASN A 93 19.21 9.99 -8.73
C ASN A 93 18.28 9.44 -9.81
N GLN A 94 17.22 8.69 -9.43
CA GLN A 94 16.22 8.17 -10.33
C GLN A 94 15.04 9.16 -10.38
N GLN A 95 14.52 9.40 -11.57
CA GLN A 95 13.35 10.27 -11.76
C GLN A 95 12.11 9.69 -11.06
N VAL A 96 11.45 10.53 -10.29
CA VAL A 96 10.19 10.21 -9.59
C VAL A 96 9.03 10.76 -10.41
N ARG A 97 7.93 10.02 -10.44
CA ARG A 97 6.69 10.45 -11.08
C ARG A 97 5.76 11.08 -10.06
N ASP A 98 5.19 12.20 -10.44
CA ASP A 98 4.19 12.92 -9.67
C ASP A 98 2.80 12.68 -10.22
N LEU A 99 1.80 12.79 -9.36
CA LEU A 99 0.39 12.70 -9.75
C LEU A 99 -0.03 14.07 -10.29
N VAL A 100 -0.43 14.11 -11.55
CA VAL A 100 -0.92 15.32 -12.20
C VAL A 100 -2.31 15.08 -12.79
N VAL A 101 -3.08 16.14 -12.99
CA VAL A 101 -4.40 16.06 -13.62
C VAL A 101 -4.24 15.64 -15.08
N ASP A 102 -5.09 14.71 -15.51
CA ASP A 102 -5.28 14.34 -16.89
C ASP A 102 -6.54 15.05 -17.39
N GLU A 103 -6.37 16.09 -18.22
CA GLU A 103 -7.48 16.99 -18.60
C GLU A 103 -8.61 16.27 -19.31
N ASP A 104 -8.30 15.27 -20.15
CA ASP A 104 -9.30 14.50 -20.88
C ASP A 104 -10.16 13.69 -19.90
N GLU A 105 -9.51 12.95 -19.00
CA GLU A 105 -10.23 12.17 -17.98
C GLU A 105 -10.89 13.07 -16.92
N ALA A 106 -10.30 14.20 -16.57
CA ALA A 106 -10.85 15.15 -15.61
C ALA A 106 -12.18 15.75 -16.10
N THR A 107 -12.32 15.98 -17.40
CA THR A 107 -13.58 16.41 -17.99
C THR A 107 -14.69 15.37 -17.79
N ILE A 108 -14.36 14.08 -17.93
CA ILE A 108 -15.30 12.98 -17.67
C ILE A 108 -15.66 12.89 -16.19
N VAL A 109 -14.68 13.12 -15.29
CA VAL A 109 -14.95 13.17 -13.83
C VAL A 109 -15.96 14.27 -13.51
N LYS A 110 -15.77 15.47 -14.07
CA LYS A 110 -16.72 16.59 -13.89
C LYS A 110 -18.11 16.22 -14.42
N GLU A 111 -18.22 15.58 -15.58
CA GLU A 111 -19.47 15.10 -16.15
C GLU A 111 -20.14 14.06 -15.26
N ILE A 112 -19.39 13.11 -14.66
CA ILE A 112 -19.92 12.14 -13.71
C ILE A 112 -20.58 12.86 -12.53
N PHE A 113 -19.89 13.83 -11.91
CA PHE A 113 -20.43 14.58 -10.78
C PHE A 113 -21.64 15.40 -11.19
N ASP A 114 -21.64 16.04 -12.36
CA ASP A 114 -22.78 16.81 -12.87
C ASP A 114 -24.03 15.94 -13.07
N LEU A 115 -23.87 14.78 -13.71
CA LEU A 115 -24.97 13.82 -13.91
C LEU A 115 -25.59 13.34 -12.58
N LEU A 116 -24.77 13.18 -11.55
CA LEU A 116 -25.23 12.75 -10.22
C LEU A 116 -25.95 13.89 -9.47
N THR A 117 -25.36 15.10 -9.47
CA THR A 117 -25.82 16.20 -8.63
C THR A 117 -26.96 17.01 -9.27
N ASN A 118 -26.81 17.33 -10.55
CA ASN A 118 -27.75 18.20 -11.26
C ASN A 118 -28.83 17.46 -12.05
N HIS A 119 -28.50 16.25 -12.52
CA HIS A 119 -29.46 15.44 -13.29
C HIS A 119 -30.09 14.29 -12.50
N GLY A 120 -29.67 14.06 -11.23
CA GLY A 120 -30.24 13.06 -10.35
C GLY A 120 -30.05 11.60 -10.83
N TYR A 121 -29.01 11.34 -11.63
CA TYR A 121 -28.73 9.99 -12.10
C TYR A 121 -28.18 9.14 -10.95
N GLY A 122 -28.62 7.87 -10.87
CA GLY A 122 -27.97 6.89 -10.01
C GLY A 122 -26.67 6.37 -10.64
N THR A 123 -25.79 5.80 -9.85
CA THR A 123 -24.47 5.29 -10.28
C THR A 123 -24.52 4.32 -11.46
N ASN A 124 -25.55 3.44 -11.50
CA ASN A 124 -25.74 2.51 -12.61
C ASN A 124 -26.13 3.21 -13.91
N ARG A 125 -26.96 4.26 -13.83
CA ARG A 125 -27.36 5.04 -15.02
C ARG A 125 -26.20 5.84 -15.57
N VAL A 126 -25.36 6.43 -14.70
CA VAL A 126 -24.11 7.09 -15.11
C VAL A 126 -23.17 6.11 -15.79
N ALA A 127 -23.00 4.91 -15.24
CA ALA A 127 -22.17 3.89 -15.85
C ALA A 127 -22.66 3.48 -17.26
N GLN A 128 -23.98 3.30 -17.41
CA GLN A 128 -24.60 3.00 -18.69
C GLN A 128 -24.36 4.13 -19.71
N TYR A 129 -24.57 5.36 -19.32
CA TYR A 129 -24.35 6.56 -20.14
C TYR A 129 -22.91 6.66 -20.66
N LEU A 130 -21.91 6.42 -19.80
CA LEU A 130 -20.49 6.43 -20.19
C LEU A 130 -20.18 5.27 -21.16
N ASN A 131 -20.79 4.10 -20.95
CA ASN A 131 -20.63 2.96 -21.85
C ASN A 131 -21.26 3.23 -23.24
N GLU A 132 -22.44 3.83 -23.28
CA GLU A 132 -23.11 4.23 -24.54
C GLU A 132 -22.29 5.27 -25.32
N LYS A 133 -21.63 6.18 -24.61
CA LYS A 133 -20.66 7.12 -25.19
C LYS A 133 -19.32 6.48 -25.62
N GLY A 134 -19.09 5.22 -25.31
CA GLY A 134 -17.83 4.52 -25.62
C GLY A 134 -16.63 5.00 -24.80
N ILE A 135 -16.85 5.68 -23.66
CA ILE A 135 -15.78 6.20 -22.79
C ILE A 135 -15.12 5.03 -22.08
N LYS A 136 -13.81 4.92 -22.20
CA LYS A 136 -13.03 3.83 -21.60
C LYS A 136 -12.72 4.08 -20.12
N THR A 137 -12.66 3.00 -19.35
CA THR A 137 -12.17 3.05 -17.96
C THR A 137 -10.64 3.20 -17.93
N LYS A 138 -10.07 3.56 -16.80
CA LYS A 138 -8.61 3.72 -16.62
C LYS A 138 -7.79 2.50 -17.02
N ARG A 139 -8.34 1.30 -16.90
CA ARG A 139 -7.70 0.05 -17.31
C ARG A 139 -7.88 -0.29 -18.79
N GLY A 140 -8.54 0.57 -19.57
CA GLY A 140 -8.84 0.31 -20.98
C GLY A 140 -9.91 -0.78 -21.19
N THR A 141 -10.44 -1.39 -20.14
CA THR A 141 -11.58 -2.29 -20.18
C THR A 141 -12.83 -1.48 -20.51
N SER A 142 -13.65 -1.99 -21.39
CA SER A 142 -14.70 -1.22 -22.05
C SER A 142 -15.95 -0.95 -21.24
N LEU A 143 -16.07 -1.42 -20.00
CA LEU A 143 -17.34 -1.35 -19.28
C LEU A 143 -17.21 -0.67 -17.90
N TRP A 144 -17.86 0.49 -17.81
CA TRP A 144 -18.17 1.11 -16.54
C TRP A 144 -19.25 0.31 -15.79
N ARG A 145 -19.12 0.26 -14.48
CA ARG A 145 -20.09 -0.34 -13.56
C ARG A 145 -20.47 0.68 -12.49
N GLY A 146 -21.65 0.58 -11.92
CA GLY A 146 -22.08 1.45 -10.83
C GLY A 146 -21.09 1.46 -9.65
N THR A 147 -20.42 0.33 -9.37
CA THR A 147 -19.35 0.23 -8.37
C THR A 147 -18.12 1.06 -8.71
N SER A 148 -17.76 1.17 -9.99
CA SER A 148 -16.65 2.01 -10.44
C SER A 148 -16.98 3.49 -10.29
N ILE A 149 -18.22 3.88 -10.59
CA ILE A 149 -18.71 5.26 -10.38
C ILE A 149 -18.71 5.57 -8.89
N ARG A 150 -19.20 4.65 -8.05
CA ARG A 150 -19.19 4.84 -6.60
C ARG A 150 -17.78 5.01 -6.06
N ALA A 151 -16.82 4.23 -6.55
CA ALA A 151 -15.41 4.36 -6.16
C ALA A 151 -14.80 5.74 -6.52
N ILE A 152 -15.30 6.40 -7.58
CA ILE A 152 -14.92 7.78 -7.89
C ILE A 152 -15.57 8.74 -6.89
N ILE A 153 -16.85 8.62 -6.61
CA ILE A 153 -17.58 9.52 -5.70
C ILE A 153 -17.00 9.47 -4.28
N ASP A 154 -16.70 8.26 -3.81
CA ASP A 154 -16.22 8.02 -2.44
C ASP A 154 -14.73 8.36 -2.27
N ASN A 155 -14.02 8.71 -3.34
CA ASN A 155 -12.58 8.97 -3.28
C ASN A 155 -12.30 10.44 -2.92
N PRO A 156 -11.73 10.72 -1.74
CA PRO A 156 -11.48 12.08 -1.27
C PRO A 156 -10.44 12.86 -2.10
N ILE A 157 -9.74 12.22 -3.02
CA ILE A 157 -8.78 12.90 -3.90
C ILE A 157 -9.43 13.98 -4.77
N TYR A 158 -10.71 13.81 -5.10
CA TYR A 158 -11.45 14.79 -5.93
C TYR A 158 -11.86 16.05 -5.16
N ILE A 159 -11.69 16.07 -3.84
CA ILE A 159 -11.83 17.25 -2.98
C ILE A 159 -10.48 17.74 -2.45
N GLY A 160 -9.38 17.27 -3.05
CA GLY A 160 -8.02 17.69 -2.73
C GLY A 160 -7.37 16.95 -1.57
N ILE A 161 -8.00 15.90 -1.03
CA ILE A 161 -7.45 15.13 0.08
C ILE A 161 -6.82 13.84 -0.46
N TYR A 162 -5.49 13.74 -0.38
CA TYR A 162 -4.81 12.48 -0.68
C TYR A 162 -4.78 11.59 0.56
N HIS A 163 -5.58 10.55 0.55
CA HIS A 163 -5.75 9.64 1.69
C HIS A 163 -4.92 8.37 1.55
N MET A 164 -4.29 7.98 2.66
CA MET A 164 -3.61 6.69 2.80
C MET A 164 -4.19 5.93 3.98
N GLN A 165 -4.38 4.61 3.86
CA GLN A 165 -4.80 3.79 5.00
C GLN A 165 -3.88 4.04 6.21
N GLY A 166 -4.44 4.66 7.26
CA GLY A 166 -3.76 4.95 8.52
C GLY A 166 -3.05 6.30 8.62
N VAL A 167 -3.07 7.15 7.57
CA VAL A 167 -2.51 8.52 7.62
C VAL A 167 -3.41 9.44 6.80
N GLN A 168 -3.94 10.49 7.44
CA GLN A 168 -4.62 11.58 6.76
C GLN A 168 -3.62 12.72 6.55
N SER A 169 -3.53 13.25 5.32
CA SER A 169 -2.97 14.58 5.06
C SER A 169 -4.14 15.55 5.08
N GLU A 170 -4.12 16.52 5.94
CA GLU A 170 -4.92 17.74 5.83
C GLU A 170 -4.32 18.64 4.76
#